data_4fa374a65e0688c76584c3e0fa2d3389
#
_entry.id   4fa374a65e0688c76584c3e0fa2d3389
#
_cell.length_a   1.000
_cell.length_b   1.000
_cell.length_c   1.000
_cell.angle_alpha   90.00
_cell.angle_beta   90.00
_cell.angle_gamma   90.00
#
_symmetry.space_group_name_H-M   'P 1'
#
loop_
_entity.id
_entity.type
_entity.pdbx_description
1 polymer ?
#
loop_
_entity_poly.entity_id
_entity_poly.type
_entity_poly.pdbx_seq_one_letter_code
_entity_poly.pdbx_strand_id
1 'polypeptide(L)'
;VAKYYATCINKEENELIMSRVGLAPVSIPQGVEVKVSDKNVVSVKGPKGELEERIDPVISVNVEDGEVRLERHTEQKDHKAKHGLYRALINNMVIGASEGYKKELELVGVGYRAANQGQRLEVALGYSHPIVFELPSEIKVTTVSERGKNPLITLESHDKQLIGMVAAKLKSLRKPEPYKGKGVRFVGEYIRRKAGKSAAK
;
A
#
# COMPACT_ATOMS: atom_id res chain seq x y z
N VAL A 1 21.16 -42.73 -19.77
CA VAL A 1 20.02 -42.81 -18.85
C VAL A 1 20.34 -42.12 -17.53
N ALA A 2 21.53 -42.25 -16.96
CA ALA A 2 21.91 -41.63 -15.67
C ALA A 2 22.01 -40.08 -15.71
N LYS A 3 22.32 -39.45 -16.86
CA LYS A 3 22.39 -37.99 -17.02
C LYS A 3 21.02 -37.29 -17.03
N TYR A 4 19.97 -38.00 -17.43
CA TYR A 4 18.60 -37.43 -17.45
C TYR A 4 17.97 -37.39 -16.05
N TYR A 5 18.27 -38.35 -15.19
CA TYR A 5 17.75 -38.34 -13.81
C TYR A 5 18.41 -37.29 -12.93
N ALA A 6 19.68 -36.96 -13.15
CA ALA A 6 20.36 -35.91 -12.36
C ALA A 6 19.82 -34.49 -12.63
N THR A 7 19.33 -34.23 -13.86
CA THR A 7 18.76 -32.91 -14.21
C THR A 7 17.34 -32.69 -13.68
N CYS A 8 16.56 -33.77 -13.50
CA CYS A 8 15.19 -33.68 -12.94
C CYS A 8 15.21 -33.50 -11.42
N ILE A 9 16.10 -34.18 -10.71
CA ILE A 9 16.19 -34.09 -9.25
C ILE A 9 16.59 -32.68 -8.79
N ASN A 10 17.53 -32.03 -9.49
CA ASN A 10 17.97 -30.68 -9.16
C ASN A 10 16.91 -29.59 -9.40
N LYS A 11 15.94 -29.84 -10.27
CA LYS A 11 14.89 -28.87 -10.56
C LYS A 11 13.76 -28.88 -9.53
N GLU A 12 13.39 -30.07 -9.06
CA GLU A 12 12.36 -30.24 -8.02
C GLU A 12 12.87 -29.81 -6.62
N GLU A 13 14.12 -30.07 -6.29
CA GLU A 13 14.71 -29.62 -5.01
C GLU A 13 14.89 -28.11 -4.95
N ASN A 14 15.19 -27.43 -6.06
CA ASN A 14 15.24 -25.98 -6.11
C ASN A 14 13.85 -25.32 -5.99
N GLU A 15 12.79 -25.94 -6.48
CA GLU A 15 11.43 -25.43 -6.32
C GLU A 15 10.94 -25.50 -4.85
N LEU A 16 11.38 -26.48 -4.07
CA LEU A 16 11.01 -26.64 -2.66
C LEU A 16 11.65 -25.60 -1.73
N ILE A 17 12.79 -25.01 -2.11
CA ILE A 17 13.54 -24.05 -1.30
C ILE A 17 13.13 -22.60 -1.59
N MET A 18 12.40 -22.33 -2.65
CA MET A 18 12.05 -20.99 -3.09
C MET A 18 10.82 -20.44 -2.34
N SER A 19 10.85 -19.13 -2.05
CA SER A 19 9.70 -18.43 -1.45
C SER A 19 8.49 -18.48 -2.38
N ARG A 20 7.36 -19.01 -1.93
CA ARG A 20 6.11 -19.08 -2.72
C ARG A 20 5.65 -17.69 -3.22
N VAL A 21 5.87 -16.64 -2.44
CA VAL A 21 5.49 -15.27 -2.79
C VAL A 21 6.41 -14.69 -3.86
N GLY A 22 7.73 -14.91 -3.76
CA GLY A 22 8.69 -14.37 -4.74
C GLY A 22 8.56 -14.98 -6.12
N LEU A 23 8.23 -16.27 -6.20
CA LEU A 23 8.06 -17.03 -7.45
C LEU A 23 6.77 -16.73 -8.20
N ALA A 24 5.73 -16.25 -7.49
CA ALA A 24 4.46 -16.00 -8.13
C ALA A 24 4.63 -14.89 -9.19
N PRO A 25 4.32 -15.15 -10.46
CA PRO A 25 4.41 -14.13 -11.49
C PRO A 25 3.47 -12.96 -11.19
N VAL A 26 3.78 -11.79 -11.71
CA VAL A 26 2.92 -10.62 -11.65
C VAL A 26 2.32 -10.42 -13.04
N SER A 27 1.03 -10.65 -13.17
CA SER A 27 0.31 -10.42 -14.42
C SER A 27 0.17 -8.93 -14.72
N ILE A 28 0.43 -8.53 -15.96
CA ILE A 28 0.29 -7.16 -16.44
C ILE A 28 -1.12 -7.01 -17.03
N PRO A 29 -2.02 -6.19 -16.41
CA PRO A 29 -3.35 -5.96 -16.96
C PRO A 29 -3.28 -5.13 -18.25
N GLN A 30 -4.34 -5.18 -19.05
CA GLN A 30 -4.44 -4.40 -20.29
C GLN A 30 -4.32 -2.90 -19.99
N GLY A 31 -3.49 -2.20 -20.76
CA GLY A 31 -3.28 -0.76 -20.62
C GLY A 31 -2.17 -0.36 -19.65
N VAL A 32 -1.42 -1.32 -19.11
CA VAL A 32 -0.22 -1.07 -18.29
C VAL A 32 1.01 -1.52 -19.07
N GLU A 33 2.01 -0.65 -19.16
CA GLU A 33 3.32 -0.94 -19.73
C GLU A 33 4.35 -1.07 -18.61
N VAL A 34 5.15 -2.13 -18.65
CA VAL A 34 6.28 -2.33 -17.72
C VAL A 34 7.57 -2.33 -18.52
N LYS A 35 8.50 -1.45 -18.16
CA LYS A 35 9.83 -1.34 -18.79
C LYS A 35 10.90 -1.52 -17.72
N VAL A 36 11.93 -2.25 -18.08
CA VAL A 36 13.11 -2.45 -17.24
C VAL A 36 14.30 -1.78 -17.91
N SER A 37 14.96 -0.87 -17.21
CA SER A 37 16.16 -0.17 -17.68
C SER A 37 17.41 -0.98 -17.37
N ASP A 38 18.51 -0.75 -18.13
CA ASP A 38 19.83 -1.37 -17.93
C ASP A 38 20.38 -1.16 -16.49
N LYS A 39 19.93 -0.11 -15.81
CA LYS A 39 20.29 0.18 -14.42
C LYS A 39 19.41 -0.55 -13.38
N ASN A 40 18.65 -1.54 -13.82
CA ASN A 40 17.69 -2.28 -12.98
C ASN A 40 16.63 -1.39 -12.32
N VAL A 41 16.18 -0.36 -13.05
CA VAL A 41 15.04 0.48 -12.67
C VAL A 41 13.83 -0.03 -13.44
N VAL A 42 12.79 -0.40 -12.70
CA VAL A 42 11.51 -0.81 -13.27
C VAL A 42 10.58 0.39 -13.28
N SER A 43 10.12 0.78 -14.46
CA SER A 43 9.09 1.80 -14.65
C SER A 43 7.79 1.14 -15.08
N VAL A 44 6.71 1.49 -14.40
CA VAL A 44 5.35 1.00 -14.67
C VAL A 44 4.49 2.19 -15.04
N LYS A 45 3.98 2.19 -16.26
CA LYS A 45 3.12 3.24 -16.80
C LYS A 45 1.73 2.71 -17.06
N GLY A 46 0.72 3.42 -16.56
CA GLY A 46 -0.68 3.04 -16.76
C GLY A 46 -1.63 4.25 -16.81
N PRO A 47 -2.93 4.00 -16.89
CA PRO A 47 -3.94 5.05 -17.04
C PRO A 47 -4.05 5.99 -15.81
N LYS A 48 -3.64 5.54 -14.63
CA LYS A 48 -3.71 6.33 -13.38
C LYS A 48 -2.44 7.12 -13.08
N GLY A 49 -1.30 6.69 -13.63
CA GLY A 49 -0.01 7.35 -13.41
C GLY A 49 1.17 6.48 -13.79
N GLU A 50 2.35 7.01 -13.52
CA GLU A 50 3.63 6.37 -13.77
C GLU A 50 4.39 6.27 -12.44
N LEU A 51 4.98 5.11 -12.19
CA LEU A 51 5.76 4.80 -11.00
C LEU A 51 7.10 4.19 -11.42
N GLU A 52 8.14 4.55 -10.69
CA GLU A 52 9.48 4.01 -10.88
C GLU A 52 10.03 3.47 -9.56
N GLU A 53 10.67 2.31 -9.64
CA GLU A 53 11.34 1.70 -8.48
C GLU A 53 12.69 1.13 -8.90
N ARG A 54 13.70 1.43 -8.11
CA ARG A 54 15.06 0.90 -8.30
C ARG A 54 15.21 -0.43 -7.59
N ILE A 55 15.51 -1.46 -8.35
CA ILE A 55 15.72 -2.81 -7.85
C ILE A 55 17.21 -3.07 -7.63
N ASP A 56 17.52 -3.76 -6.53
CA ASP A 56 18.89 -4.18 -6.24
C ASP A 56 19.40 -5.12 -7.36
N PRO A 57 20.65 -4.96 -7.85
CA PRO A 57 21.24 -5.77 -8.92
C PRO A 57 21.31 -7.27 -8.62
N VAL A 58 21.10 -7.68 -7.39
CA VAL A 58 21.02 -9.09 -6.99
C VAL A 58 19.78 -9.81 -7.51
N ILE A 59 18.75 -9.05 -7.86
CA ILE A 59 17.48 -9.55 -8.39
C ILE A 59 17.38 -9.13 -9.86
N SER A 60 17.23 -10.10 -10.75
CA SER A 60 16.90 -9.87 -12.16
C SER A 60 15.39 -9.84 -12.36
N VAL A 61 14.94 -8.97 -13.25
CA VAL A 61 13.53 -8.82 -13.60
C VAL A 61 13.36 -9.12 -15.08
N ASN A 62 12.59 -10.15 -15.37
CA ASN A 62 12.25 -10.58 -16.72
C ASN A 62 10.78 -10.25 -17.00
N VAL A 63 10.52 -9.64 -18.15
CA VAL A 63 9.17 -9.35 -18.62
C VAL A 63 8.91 -10.19 -19.86
N GLU A 64 8.05 -11.21 -19.73
CA GLU A 64 7.72 -12.15 -20.80
C GLU A 64 6.21 -12.43 -20.82
N ASP A 65 5.63 -12.55 -21.98
CA ASP A 65 4.24 -12.96 -22.20
C ASP A 65 3.18 -12.21 -21.37
N GLY A 66 3.43 -10.92 -21.06
CA GLY A 66 2.51 -10.14 -20.23
C GLY A 66 2.59 -10.44 -18.73
N GLU A 67 3.64 -11.11 -18.29
CA GLU A 67 3.96 -11.39 -16.90
C GLU A 67 5.34 -10.82 -16.53
N VAL A 68 5.47 -10.36 -15.31
CA VAL A 68 6.77 -10.00 -14.71
C VAL A 68 7.20 -11.11 -13.78
N ARG A 69 8.37 -11.67 -14.05
CA ARG A 69 9.02 -12.69 -13.22
C ARG A 69 10.30 -12.15 -12.64
N LEU A 70 10.53 -12.41 -11.37
CA LEU A 70 11.75 -12.04 -10.67
C LEU A 70 12.57 -13.29 -10.40
N GLU A 71 13.88 -13.15 -10.59
CA GLU A 71 14.83 -14.23 -10.32
C GLU A 71 15.91 -13.71 -9.36
N ARG A 72 16.38 -14.59 -8.49
CA ARG A 72 17.49 -14.32 -7.59
C ARG A 72 18.68 -15.22 -7.94
N HIS A 73 19.87 -14.66 -7.90
CA HIS A 73 21.07 -15.40 -8.25
C HIS A 73 21.64 -16.26 -7.10
N THR A 74 21.23 -16.00 -5.86
CA THR A 74 21.79 -16.70 -4.69
C THR A 74 20.72 -17.03 -3.64
N GLU A 75 21.01 -18.02 -2.80
CA GLU A 75 20.12 -18.52 -1.74
C GLU A 75 20.35 -17.82 -0.38
N GLN A 76 21.06 -16.69 -0.34
CA GLN A 76 21.29 -15.94 0.89
C GLN A 76 19.97 -15.41 1.47
N LYS A 77 19.88 -15.36 2.80
CA LYS A 77 18.69 -14.93 3.53
C LYS A 77 18.19 -13.53 3.10
N ASP A 78 19.13 -12.60 2.91
CA ASP A 78 18.82 -11.23 2.51
C ASP A 78 18.28 -11.16 1.06
N HIS A 79 18.80 -12.00 0.17
CA HIS A 79 18.35 -12.08 -1.21
C HIS A 79 16.94 -12.70 -1.30
N LYS A 80 16.64 -13.69 -0.45
CA LYS A 80 15.27 -14.22 -0.30
C LYS A 80 14.29 -13.15 0.18
N ALA A 81 14.68 -12.34 1.16
CA ALA A 81 13.85 -11.24 1.65
C ALA A 81 13.60 -10.18 0.57
N LYS A 82 14.65 -9.75 -0.13
CA LYS A 82 14.57 -8.78 -1.25
C LYS A 82 13.72 -9.31 -2.40
N HIS A 83 13.83 -10.59 -2.75
CA HIS A 83 13.02 -11.21 -3.80
C HIS A 83 11.52 -11.07 -3.54
N GLY A 84 11.06 -11.41 -2.33
CA GLY A 84 9.66 -11.22 -1.94
C GLY A 84 9.24 -9.76 -1.86
N LEU A 85 10.14 -8.87 -1.38
CA LEU A 85 9.89 -7.43 -1.29
C LEU A 85 9.65 -6.82 -2.68
N TYR A 86 10.60 -6.97 -3.61
CA TYR A 86 10.50 -6.37 -4.93
C TYR A 86 9.33 -6.92 -5.74
N ARG A 87 9.04 -8.21 -5.60
CA ARG A 87 7.82 -8.78 -6.21
C ARG A 87 6.56 -8.08 -5.70
N ALA A 88 6.45 -7.85 -4.39
CA ALA A 88 5.32 -7.16 -3.81
C ALA A 88 5.25 -5.68 -4.21
N LEU A 89 6.40 -5.00 -4.33
CA LEU A 89 6.47 -3.60 -4.79
C LEU A 89 6.01 -3.49 -6.25
N ILE A 90 6.53 -4.31 -7.16
CA ILE A 90 6.12 -4.32 -8.56
C ILE A 90 4.62 -4.62 -8.69
N ASN A 91 4.11 -5.61 -7.97
CA ASN A 91 2.68 -5.91 -7.98
C ASN A 91 1.83 -4.72 -7.50
N ASN A 92 2.30 -4.01 -6.46
CA ASN A 92 1.63 -2.80 -6.00
C ASN A 92 1.68 -1.68 -7.06
N MET A 93 2.81 -1.51 -7.78
CA MET A 93 2.93 -0.52 -8.85
C MET A 93 1.97 -0.83 -10.01
N VAL A 94 1.88 -2.09 -10.42
CA VAL A 94 0.98 -2.54 -11.49
C VAL A 94 -0.49 -2.28 -11.13
N ILE A 95 -0.92 -2.66 -9.93
CA ILE A 95 -2.29 -2.39 -9.44
C ILE A 95 -2.53 -0.88 -9.31
N GLY A 96 -1.55 -0.14 -8.80
CA GLY A 96 -1.65 1.31 -8.64
C GLY A 96 -1.76 2.06 -9.97
N ALA A 97 -0.98 1.65 -10.98
CA ALA A 97 -1.02 2.24 -12.31
C ALA A 97 -2.31 1.89 -13.08
N SER A 98 -2.92 0.72 -12.81
CA SER A 98 -4.16 0.27 -13.46
C SER A 98 -5.42 0.83 -12.78
N GLU A 99 -5.69 0.40 -11.57
CA GLU A 99 -6.93 0.69 -10.82
C GLU A 99 -6.77 1.87 -9.87
N GLY A 100 -5.55 2.07 -9.34
CA GLY A 100 -5.27 3.01 -8.27
C GLY A 100 -5.65 2.46 -6.90
N TYR A 101 -5.29 3.23 -5.87
CA TYR A 101 -5.62 2.91 -4.49
C TYR A 101 -6.55 3.94 -3.88
N LYS A 102 -7.53 3.46 -3.12
CA LYS A 102 -8.46 4.28 -2.37
C LYS A 102 -8.39 3.93 -0.89
N LYS A 103 -8.32 4.94 -0.02
CA LYS A 103 -8.45 4.79 1.43
C LYS A 103 -9.43 5.77 1.98
N GLU A 104 -10.30 5.30 2.86
CA GLU A 104 -11.35 6.09 3.50
C GLU A 104 -11.09 6.16 5.01
N LEU A 105 -11.12 7.39 5.52
CA LEU A 105 -10.98 7.69 6.93
C LEU A 105 -12.26 8.32 7.45
N GLU A 106 -12.71 7.87 8.60
CA GLU A 106 -13.88 8.37 9.30
C GLU A 106 -13.46 9.14 10.55
N LEU A 107 -14.03 10.33 10.74
CA LEU A 107 -13.79 11.18 11.89
C LEU A 107 -14.90 10.99 12.91
N VAL A 108 -14.64 10.25 13.97
CA VAL A 108 -15.66 9.96 15.01
C VAL A 108 -15.46 10.89 16.20
N GLY A 109 -16.37 11.80 16.38
CA GLY A 109 -16.34 12.72 17.52
C GLY A 109 -17.26 13.90 17.37
N VAL A 110 -17.77 14.42 18.49
CA VAL A 110 -18.64 15.61 18.49
C VAL A 110 -17.82 16.84 18.09
N GLY A 111 -18.30 17.56 17.08
CA GLY A 111 -17.65 18.77 16.57
C GLY A 111 -16.46 18.49 15.64
N TYR A 112 -16.18 17.24 15.27
CA TYR A 112 -15.17 16.95 14.28
C TYR A 112 -15.65 17.36 12.90
N ARG A 113 -14.76 18.00 12.13
CA ARG A 113 -15.05 18.49 10.78
C ARG A 113 -13.84 18.25 9.89
N ALA A 114 -14.10 18.04 8.62
CA ALA A 114 -13.08 17.99 7.57
C ALA A 114 -13.56 18.84 6.40
N ALA A 115 -12.69 19.67 5.87
CA ALA A 115 -12.91 20.44 4.66
C ALA A 115 -11.65 20.40 3.80
N ASN A 116 -11.78 20.30 2.50
CA ASN A 116 -10.66 20.37 1.59
C ASN A 116 -10.80 21.53 0.62
N GLN A 117 -9.70 22.21 0.35
CA GLN A 117 -9.56 23.24 -0.67
C GLN A 117 -8.38 22.85 -1.58
N GLY A 118 -8.67 22.13 -2.66
CA GLY A 118 -7.64 21.54 -3.49
C GLY A 118 -6.77 20.55 -2.69
N GLN A 119 -5.48 20.83 -2.57
CA GLN A 119 -4.52 19.98 -1.84
C GLN A 119 -4.40 20.33 -0.34
N ARG A 120 -5.09 21.38 0.13
CA ARG A 120 -5.14 21.71 1.56
C ARG A 120 -6.32 21.02 2.20
N LEU A 121 -6.03 20.16 3.16
CA LEU A 121 -7.02 19.50 4.00
C LEU A 121 -7.02 20.15 5.39
N GLU A 122 -8.14 20.77 5.75
CA GLU A 122 -8.36 21.33 7.08
C GLU A 122 -9.18 20.36 7.91
N VAL A 123 -8.67 20.00 9.09
CA VAL A 123 -9.30 19.02 9.97
C VAL A 123 -9.43 19.60 11.38
N ALA A 124 -10.66 19.69 11.88
CA ALA A 124 -10.97 20.04 13.25
C ALA A 124 -11.20 18.76 14.07
N LEU A 125 -10.30 18.44 14.98
CA LEU A 125 -10.28 17.19 15.77
C LEU A 125 -10.49 17.42 17.26
N GLY A 126 -11.14 18.53 17.65
CA GLY A 126 -11.35 18.88 19.05
C GLY A 126 -10.12 19.44 19.75
N TYR A 127 -9.21 20.01 19.00
CA TYR A 127 -8.13 20.88 19.50
C TYR A 127 -8.60 22.33 19.45
N SER A 128 -7.86 23.24 20.13
CA SER A 128 -8.16 24.68 20.17
C SER A 128 -8.03 25.36 18.80
N HIS A 129 -7.29 24.77 17.87
CA HIS A 129 -7.11 25.27 16.50
C HIS A 129 -7.32 24.12 15.48
N PRO A 130 -7.78 24.41 14.27
CA PRO A 130 -7.82 23.43 13.20
C PRO A 130 -6.41 23.06 12.75
N ILE A 131 -6.25 21.83 12.29
CA ILE A 131 -5.00 21.33 11.73
C ILE A 131 -5.09 21.44 10.22
N VAL A 132 -4.16 22.16 9.62
CA VAL A 132 -4.04 22.24 8.17
C VAL A 132 -2.97 21.26 7.72
N PHE A 133 -3.34 20.38 6.79
CA PHE A 133 -2.47 19.36 6.24
C PHE A 133 -2.36 19.57 4.73
N GLU A 134 -1.15 19.85 4.25
CA GLU A 134 -0.88 19.97 2.82
C GLU A 134 -0.53 18.59 2.26
N LEU A 135 -1.25 18.19 1.22
CA LEU A 135 -1.13 16.90 0.58
C LEU A 135 -0.26 17.00 -0.68
N PRO A 136 0.56 15.99 -0.98
CA PRO A 136 1.27 15.91 -2.26
C PRO A 136 0.28 15.94 -3.44
N SER A 137 0.72 16.46 -4.58
CA SER A 137 -0.09 16.58 -5.80
C SER A 137 -0.59 15.24 -6.36
N GLU A 138 0.09 14.15 -6.03
CA GLU A 138 -0.22 12.78 -6.46
C GLU A 138 -1.42 12.18 -5.71
N ILE A 139 -1.87 12.83 -4.63
CA ILE A 139 -3.01 12.36 -3.83
C ILE A 139 -4.21 13.26 -4.11
N LYS A 140 -5.29 12.65 -4.57
CA LYS A 140 -6.60 13.31 -4.62
C LYS A 140 -7.31 13.11 -3.29
N VAL A 141 -7.81 14.22 -2.72
CA VAL A 141 -8.59 14.20 -1.50
C VAL A 141 -10.01 14.67 -1.76
N THR A 142 -10.95 13.95 -1.19
CA THR A 142 -12.36 14.32 -1.19
C THR A 142 -12.89 14.22 0.22
N THR A 143 -13.63 15.25 0.67
CA THR A 143 -14.25 15.25 1.99
C THR A 143 -15.76 15.27 1.85
N VAL A 144 -16.43 14.41 2.60
CA VAL A 144 -17.89 14.36 2.66
C VAL A 144 -18.31 14.61 4.11
N SER A 145 -19.10 15.67 4.33
CA SER A 145 -19.62 16.00 5.66
C SER A 145 -21.13 16.19 5.58
N GLU A 146 -21.87 15.18 5.98
CA GLU A 146 -23.32 15.18 6.03
C GLU A 146 -23.82 15.40 7.46
N ARG A 147 -24.95 16.09 7.61
CA ARG A 147 -25.58 16.25 8.94
C ARG A 147 -26.00 14.89 9.51
N GLY A 148 -25.58 14.61 10.74
CA GLY A 148 -25.93 13.36 11.45
C GLY A 148 -25.03 12.17 11.13
N LYS A 149 -24.09 12.30 10.18
CA LYS A 149 -23.08 11.27 9.89
C LYS A 149 -21.68 11.75 10.26
N ASN A 150 -20.80 10.83 10.49
CA ASN A 150 -19.39 11.15 10.72
C ASN A 150 -18.76 11.68 9.43
N PRO A 151 -17.94 12.74 9.47
CA PRO A 151 -17.21 13.20 8.31
C PRO A 151 -16.29 12.11 7.75
N LEU A 152 -16.28 11.97 6.43
CA LEU A 152 -15.45 11.03 5.68
C LEU A 152 -14.39 11.78 4.90
N ILE A 153 -13.18 11.28 4.93
CA ILE A 153 -12.06 11.72 4.10
C ILE A 153 -11.69 10.56 3.19
N THR A 154 -11.84 10.75 1.90
CA THR A 154 -11.43 9.79 0.88
C THR A 154 -10.13 10.25 0.27
N LEU A 155 -9.13 9.38 0.27
CA LEU A 155 -7.84 9.58 -0.36
C LEU A 155 -7.72 8.63 -1.54
N GLU A 156 -7.26 9.13 -2.69
CA GLU A 156 -7.00 8.33 -3.89
C GLU A 156 -5.62 8.66 -4.44
N SER A 157 -4.85 7.63 -4.78
CA SER A 157 -3.52 7.76 -5.39
C SER A 157 -3.16 6.51 -6.18
N HIS A 158 -2.23 6.64 -7.11
CA HIS A 158 -1.61 5.50 -7.78
C HIS A 158 -0.49 4.87 -6.95
N ASP A 159 0.12 5.61 -6.01
CA ASP A 159 1.14 5.08 -5.10
C ASP A 159 0.54 4.58 -3.79
N LYS A 160 0.66 3.26 -3.55
CA LYS A 160 0.20 2.61 -2.32
C LYS A 160 0.96 3.06 -1.09
N GLN A 161 2.26 3.30 -1.23
CA GLN A 161 3.12 3.69 -0.12
C GLN A 161 2.78 5.10 0.34
N LEU A 162 2.68 6.03 -0.60
CA LEU A 162 2.37 7.43 -0.33
C LEU A 162 1.00 7.59 0.33
N ILE A 163 -0.06 6.97 -0.23
CA ILE A 163 -1.41 7.00 0.34
C ILE A 163 -1.43 6.36 1.74
N GLY A 164 -0.63 5.29 1.94
CA GLY A 164 -0.48 4.63 3.23
C GLY A 164 0.13 5.54 4.28
N MET A 165 1.21 6.24 3.95
CA MET A 165 1.89 7.18 4.84
C MET A 165 0.98 8.36 5.22
N VAL A 166 0.30 8.96 4.25
CA VAL A 166 -0.61 10.08 4.49
C VAL A 166 -1.79 9.65 5.36
N ALA A 167 -2.42 8.52 5.06
CA ALA A 167 -3.52 8.01 5.87
C ALA A 167 -3.09 7.68 7.31
N ALA A 168 -1.91 7.10 7.49
CA ALA A 168 -1.34 6.83 8.82
C ALA A 168 -1.03 8.13 9.57
N LYS A 169 -0.51 9.15 8.89
CA LYS A 169 -0.25 10.46 9.49
C LYS A 169 -1.54 11.12 9.95
N LEU A 170 -2.59 11.15 9.12
CA LEU A 170 -3.90 11.67 9.50
C LEU A 170 -4.49 10.92 10.71
N LYS A 171 -4.42 9.59 10.72
CA LYS A 171 -4.83 8.79 11.87
C LYS A 171 -4.02 9.09 13.12
N SER A 172 -2.74 9.39 13.01
CA SER A 172 -1.87 9.71 14.15
C SER A 172 -2.20 11.05 14.80
N LEU A 173 -2.83 12.00 14.10
CA LEU A 173 -3.26 13.29 14.65
C LEU A 173 -4.23 13.11 15.82
N ARG A 174 -5.15 12.16 15.72
CA ARG A 174 -6.04 11.80 16.83
C ARG A 174 -6.34 10.31 16.76
N LYS A 175 -5.54 9.50 17.46
CA LYS A 175 -5.74 8.05 17.52
C LYS A 175 -7.10 7.71 18.14
N PRO A 176 -7.78 6.64 17.67
CA PRO A 176 -9.07 6.25 18.23
C PRO A 176 -8.95 5.84 19.70
N GLU A 177 -9.83 6.38 20.51
CA GLU A 177 -9.90 6.09 21.94
C GLU A 177 -10.55 4.72 22.19
N PRO A 178 -10.04 3.91 23.13
CA PRO A 178 -10.56 2.58 23.38
C PRO A 178 -11.91 2.56 24.16
N TYR A 179 -12.34 3.67 24.78
CA TYR A 179 -13.56 3.70 25.58
C TYR A 179 -14.79 4.06 24.75
N LYS A 180 -14.81 5.22 24.14
CA LYS A 180 -15.93 5.73 23.30
C LYS A 180 -15.68 5.59 21.82
N GLY A 181 -14.44 5.25 21.40
CA GLY A 181 -14.04 5.11 19.99
C GLY A 181 -13.92 6.42 19.24
N LYS A 182 -13.78 7.56 19.94
CA LYS A 182 -13.56 8.87 19.34
C LYS A 182 -12.16 8.97 18.74
N GLY A 183 -12.02 9.55 17.58
CA GLY A 183 -10.75 9.73 16.88
C GLY A 183 -10.88 9.52 15.38
N VAL A 184 -9.76 9.48 14.69
CA VAL A 184 -9.65 9.20 13.26
C VAL A 184 -9.40 7.70 13.09
N ARG A 185 -10.28 7.03 12.34
CA ARG A 185 -10.15 5.58 12.05
C ARG A 185 -10.38 5.31 10.58
N PHE A 186 -9.93 4.17 10.11
CA PHE A 186 -10.32 3.68 8.78
C PHE A 186 -11.78 3.23 8.78
N VAL A 187 -12.45 3.40 7.66
CA VAL A 187 -13.80 2.85 7.48
C VAL A 187 -13.74 1.33 7.62
N GLY A 188 -14.63 0.77 8.46
CA GLY A 188 -14.64 -0.66 8.76
C GLY A 188 -13.61 -1.14 9.79
N GLU A 189 -12.79 -0.23 10.36
CA GLU A 189 -11.84 -0.61 11.40
C GLU A 189 -12.54 -0.98 12.71
N TYR A 190 -12.33 -2.21 13.17
CA TYR A 190 -12.81 -2.67 14.47
C TYR A 190 -11.88 -2.16 15.59
N ILE A 191 -12.45 -1.39 16.52
CA ILE A 191 -11.74 -0.90 17.71
C ILE A 191 -12.19 -1.70 18.91
N ARG A 192 -11.25 -2.42 19.54
CA ARG A 192 -11.52 -3.13 20.79
C ARG A 192 -11.84 -2.13 21.91
N ARG A 193 -13.11 -2.08 22.31
CA ARG A 193 -13.56 -1.22 23.39
C ARG A 193 -13.23 -1.82 24.75
N LYS A 194 -12.82 -0.98 25.68
CA LYS A 194 -12.61 -1.31 27.08
C LYS A 194 -13.78 -0.79 27.90
N ALA A 195 -14.20 -1.54 28.93
CA ALA A 195 -15.10 -1.04 29.93
C ALA A 195 -14.39 0.02 30.80
N GLY A 196 -15.04 1.15 31.05
CA GLY A 196 -14.56 2.14 32.00
C GLY A 196 -14.58 1.59 33.43
N LYS A 197 -14.06 2.37 34.38
CA LYS A 197 -14.21 2.06 35.81
C LYS A 197 -15.69 2.08 36.16
N SER A 198 -16.27 0.94 36.55
CA SER A 198 -17.55 0.91 37.21
C SER A 198 -17.33 1.29 38.67
N ALA A 199 -18.13 2.24 39.18
CA ALA A 199 -18.16 2.49 40.60
C ALA A 199 -18.60 1.18 41.27
N ALA A 200 -17.73 0.59 42.08
CA ALA A 200 -18.15 -0.49 42.97
C ALA A 200 -19.25 0.04 43.88
N LYS A 201 -20.42 -0.58 43.82
CA LYS A 201 -21.44 -0.40 44.83
C LYS A 201 -21.03 -1.17 46.06
#